data_bfa5afac0d75d0973d885c15c6cfab4b
#
_entry.id   bfa5afac0d75d0973d885c15c6cfab4b
#
_cell.length_a   1.000
_cell.length_b   1.000
_cell.length_c   1.000
_cell.angle_alpha   90.00
_cell.angle_beta   90.00
_cell.angle_gamma   90.00
#
_symmetry.space_group_name_H-M   'P 1'
#
loop_
_entity.id
_entity.type
_entity.pdbx_description
1 polymer ?
#
loop_
_entity_poly.entity_id
_entity_poly.type
_entity_poly.pdbx_seq_one_letter_code
_entity_poly.pdbx_strand_id
1 'polypeptide(L)'
;MNLQRVVTFLNRYEVDYLDKLGKDALFSTGVKVSRAKLIAWLIDFTEHLKINGEGIKSKRDFENRILEVLGQNLKSGVSPTSHGR
;
A
#
# COMPACT_ATOMS: atom_id res chain seq x y z
N MET A 1 22.26 -1.63 -5.09
CA MET A 1 21.01 -2.27 -5.53
C MET A 1 20.74 -1.94 -6.97
N ASN A 2 20.43 -2.91 -7.77
CA ASN A 2 20.11 -2.70 -9.18
C ASN A 2 18.65 -2.33 -9.33
N LEU A 3 18.42 -1.27 -10.09
CA LEU A 3 17.06 -0.89 -10.44
C LEU A 3 16.69 -1.56 -11.75
N GLN A 4 15.49 -2.07 -11.81
CA GLN A 4 14.97 -2.70 -13.00
C GLN A 4 13.71 -1.97 -13.45
N ARG A 5 13.56 -1.85 -14.75
CA ARG A 5 12.39 -1.21 -15.31
C ARG A 5 11.27 -2.22 -15.44
N VAL A 6 10.13 -1.88 -14.87
CA VAL A 6 8.93 -2.70 -14.97
C VAL A 6 7.83 -1.84 -15.57
N VAL A 7 7.15 -2.38 -16.56
CA VAL A 7 6.07 -1.66 -17.25
C VAL A 7 4.74 -2.29 -16.85
N THR A 8 3.79 -1.45 -16.46
CA THR A 8 2.45 -1.93 -16.13
C THR A 8 1.43 -0.93 -16.64
N PHE A 9 0.19 -1.37 -16.72
CA PHE A 9 -0.92 -0.52 -17.14
C PHE A 9 -1.86 -0.33 -15.96
N LEU A 10 -2.28 0.91 -15.77
CA LEU A 10 -3.25 1.26 -14.74
C LEU A 10 -4.47 1.86 -15.43
N ASN A 11 -5.63 1.61 -14.85
CA ASN A 11 -6.82 2.24 -15.36
C ASN A 11 -6.90 3.69 -14.89
N ARG A 12 -7.88 4.42 -15.41
CA ARG A 12 -8.00 5.84 -15.13
C ARG A 12 -8.18 6.13 -13.64
N TYR A 13 -8.97 5.34 -12.98
CA TYR A 13 -9.22 5.57 -11.54
C TYR A 13 -7.96 5.37 -10.73
N GLU A 14 -7.16 4.39 -11.08
CA GLU A 14 -5.90 4.13 -10.39
C GLU A 14 -4.91 5.27 -10.58
N VAL A 15 -4.83 5.79 -11.81
CA VAL A 15 -3.96 6.92 -12.10
C VAL A 15 -4.44 8.15 -11.35
N ASP A 16 -5.73 8.43 -11.39
CA ASP A 16 -6.29 9.60 -10.71
C ASP A 16 -6.05 9.55 -9.21
N TYR A 17 -6.14 8.36 -8.63
CA TYR A 17 -5.90 8.20 -7.20
C TYR A 17 -4.44 8.49 -6.86
N LEU A 18 -3.51 7.96 -7.66
CA LEU A 18 -2.09 8.24 -7.44
C LEU A 18 -1.80 9.74 -7.55
N ASP A 19 -2.39 10.39 -8.54
CA ASP A 19 -2.17 11.81 -8.75
C ASP A 19 -2.75 12.63 -7.60
N LYS A 20 -3.89 12.21 -7.07
CA LYS A 20 -4.47 12.88 -5.92
C LYS A 20 -3.56 12.78 -4.70
N LEU A 21 -3.00 11.61 -4.47
CA LEU A 21 -2.07 11.43 -3.36
C LEU A 21 -0.85 12.34 -3.53
N GLY A 22 -0.31 12.40 -4.75
CA GLY A 22 0.83 13.26 -5.02
C GLY A 22 0.51 14.74 -4.84
N LYS A 23 -0.68 15.17 -5.23
CA LYS A 23 -1.10 16.55 -5.04
C LYS A 23 -1.29 16.89 -3.57
N ASP A 24 -1.90 15.99 -2.83
CA ASP A 24 -2.12 16.21 -1.40
C ASP A 24 -0.77 16.37 -0.69
N ALA A 25 0.20 15.55 -1.06
CA ALA A 25 1.53 15.65 -0.50
C ALA A 25 2.17 16.99 -0.85
N LEU A 26 2.08 17.39 -2.11
CA LEU A 26 2.68 18.64 -2.56
C LEU A 26 2.07 19.83 -1.85
N PHE A 27 0.75 19.88 -1.75
CA PHE A 27 0.08 21.03 -1.15
C PHE A 27 0.29 21.12 0.35
N SER A 28 0.45 19.96 1.01
CA SER A 28 0.62 19.97 2.46
C SER A 28 2.06 20.07 2.92
N THR A 29 3.00 19.61 2.11
CA THR A 29 4.41 19.54 2.53
C THR A 29 5.35 20.33 1.63
N GLY A 30 4.92 20.69 0.42
CA GLY A 30 5.79 21.30 -0.55
C GLY A 30 6.65 20.32 -1.32
N VAL A 31 6.52 19.02 -1.04
CA VAL A 31 7.33 17.99 -1.68
C VAL A 31 6.47 17.17 -2.64
N LYS A 32 6.91 17.09 -3.89
CA LYS A 32 6.21 16.32 -4.89
C LYS A 32 6.57 14.85 -4.76
N VAL A 33 5.55 14.00 -4.74
CA VAL A 33 5.73 12.55 -4.70
C VAL A 33 5.22 11.98 -6.01
N SER A 34 6.10 11.33 -6.76
CA SER A 34 5.77 10.81 -8.08
C SER A 34 4.95 9.52 -7.98
N ARG A 35 4.28 9.19 -9.10
CA ARG A 35 3.56 7.91 -9.19
C ARG A 35 4.50 6.73 -8.92
N ALA A 36 5.68 6.78 -9.48
CA ALA A 36 6.66 5.69 -9.32
C ALA A 36 7.02 5.50 -7.85
N LYS A 37 7.22 6.59 -7.12
CA LYS A 37 7.55 6.49 -5.71
C LYS A 37 6.41 5.92 -4.90
N LEU A 38 5.18 6.36 -5.19
CA LEU A 38 4.02 5.85 -4.47
C LEU A 38 3.85 4.36 -4.70
N ILE A 39 4.04 3.92 -5.93
CA ILE A 39 3.92 2.49 -6.25
C ILE A 39 5.02 1.71 -5.53
N ALA A 40 6.25 2.21 -5.56
CA ALA A 40 7.35 1.53 -4.89
C ALA A 40 7.09 1.43 -3.38
N TRP A 41 6.58 2.50 -2.78
CA TRP A 41 6.27 2.49 -1.34
C TRP A 41 5.18 1.49 -1.00
N LEU A 42 4.19 1.33 -1.88
CA LEU A 42 3.15 0.32 -1.66
C LEU A 42 3.74 -1.08 -1.67
N ILE A 43 4.67 -1.33 -2.59
CA ILE A 43 5.34 -2.62 -2.66
C ILE A 43 6.17 -2.84 -1.40
N ASP A 44 6.94 -1.83 -1.01
CA ASP A 44 7.76 -1.93 0.20
C ASP A 44 6.89 -2.19 1.43
N PHE A 45 5.73 -1.57 1.48
CA PHE A 45 4.82 -1.76 2.61
C PHE A 45 4.29 -3.19 2.66
N THR A 46 3.89 -3.74 1.51
CA THR A 46 3.40 -5.12 1.50
C THR A 46 4.50 -6.11 1.83
N GLU A 47 5.72 -5.83 1.42
CA GLU A 47 6.86 -6.67 1.81
C GLU A 47 7.09 -6.59 3.32
N HIS A 48 7.00 -5.39 3.87
CA HIS A 48 7.16 -5.19 5.31
C HIS A 48 6.13 -5.97 6.10
N LEU A 49 4.91 -6.05 5.59
CA LEU A 49 3.85 -6.84 6.20
C LEU A 49 4.04 -8.34 5.99
N LYS A 50 5.00 -8.72 5.17
CA LYS A 50 5.29 -10.11 4.84
C LYS A 50 4.12 -10.79 4.15
N ILE A 51 3.48 -10.05 3.25
CA ILE A 51 2.42 -10.62 2.43
C ILE A 51 3.06 -11.60 1.46
N ASN A 52 2.54 -12.82 1.43
CA ASN A 52 2.98 -13.79 0.44
C ASN A 52 1.83 -14.10 -0.52
N GLY A 53 2.16 -14.66 -1.66
CA GLY A 53 1.17 -14.89 -2.71
C GLY A 53 0.50 -16.24 -2.68
N GLU A 54 0.76 -17.02 -1.66
CA GLU A 54 0.19 -18.35 -1.58
C GLU A 54 -1.33 -18.29 -1.51
N GLY A 55 -1.99 -18.98 -2.43
CA GLY A 55 -3.45 -19.02 -2.46
C GLY A 55 -4.11 -17.79 -3.05
N ILE A 56 -3.34 -16.81 -3.52
CA ILE A 56 -3.91 -15.59 -4.08
C ILE A 56 -4.14 -15.77 -5.58
N LYS A 57 -5.39 -15.77 -6.00
CA LYS A 57 -5.78 -15.92 -7.39
C LYS A 57 -6.49 -14.70 -7.95
N SER A 58 -6.93 -13.80 -7.08
CA SER A 58 -7.76 -12.68 -7.50
C SER A 58 -7.45 -11.47 -6.64
N LYS A 59 -7.97 -10.32 -7.08
CA LYS A 59 -7.89 -9.10 -6.32
C LYS A 59 -8.51 -9.27 -4.94
N ARG A 60 -9.65 -9.97 -4.87
CA ARG A 60 -10.33 -10.18 -3.60
C ARG A 60 -9.47 -10.99 -2.62
N ASP A 61 -8.81 -12.04 -3.14
CA ASP A 61 -7.92 -12.83 -2.30
C ASP A 61 -6.80 -11.97 -1.75
N PHE A 62 -6.25 -11.11 -2.58
CA PHE A 62 -5.18 -10.22 -2.20
C PHE A 62 -5.64 -9.24 -1.12
N GLU A 63 -6.80 -8.63 -1.32
CA GLU A 63 -7.36 -7.70 -0.34
C GLU A 63 -7.61 -8.38 0.99
N ASN A 64 -8.18 -9.58 0.96
CA ASN A 64 -8.45 -10.32 2.17
C ASN A 64 -7.16 -10.65 2.91
N ARG A 65 -6.10 -11.00 2.17
CA ARG A 65 -4.82 -11.31 2.79
C ARG A 65 -4.25 -10.08 3.50
N ILE A 66 -4.33 -8.93 2.87
CA ILE A 66 -3.83 -7.71 3.48
C ILE A 66 -4.61 -7.36 4.73
N LEU A 67 -5.94 -7.43 4.66
CA LEU A 67 -6.79 -7.13 5.81
C LEU A 67 -6.51 -8.09 6.96
N GLU A 68 -6.31 -9.37 6.66
CA GLU A 68 -6.01 -10.37 7.66
C GLU A 68 -4.69 -10.04 8.38
N VAL A 69 -3.66 -9.72 7.62
CA VAL A 69 -2.35 -9.42 8.19
C VAL A 69 -2.40 -8.13 9.01
N LEU A 70 -3.10 -7.11 8.51
CA LEU A 70 -3.27 -5.88 9.26
C LEU A 70 -4.01 -6.10 10.56
N GLY A 71 -5.03 -6.95 10.53
CA GLY A 71 -5.77 -7.29 11.74
C GLY A 71 -4.89 -7.98 12.76
N GLN A 72 -4.03 -8.88 12.32
CA GLN A 72 -3.11 -9.57 13.20
C GLN A 72 -2.10 -8.62 13.81
N ASN A 73 -1.57 -7.69 12.99
CA ASN A 73 -0.62 -6.71 13.49
C ASN A 73 -1.25 -5.81 14.54
N LEU A 74 -2.48 -5.40 14.32
CA LEU A 74 -3.19 -4.58 15.29
C LEU A 74 -3.42 -5.31 16.59
N LYS A 75 -3.75 -6.60 16.52
CA LYS A 75 -3.97 -7.40 17.71
C LYS A 75 -2.71 -7.63 18.49
N SER A 76 -1.60 -7.86 17.81
CA SER A 76 -0.37 -8.25 18.48
C SER A 76 0.48 -7.07 18.89
N GLY A 77 0.35 -5.95 18.20
CA GLY A 77 1.26 -4.85 18.41
C GLY A 77 0.71 -3.72 19.24
N VAL A 78 -0.56 -3.73 19.58
CA VAL A 78 -1.19 -2.58 20.18
C VAL A 78 -2.10 -2.98 21.29
N SER A 79 -1.95 -2.30 22.38
CA SER A 79 -2.98 -2.43 23.36
C SER A 79 -4.15 -1.62 22.84
N PRO A 80 -5.18 -2.09 22.96
CA PRO A 80 -6.32 -1.42 22.43
C PRO A 80 -6.80 -0.32 23.32
N THR A 81 -6.65 -0.04 23.52
CA THR A 81 -7.22 0.70 23.93
C THR A 81 -8.28 0.88 23.88
N SER A 82 -8.13 0.64 23.61
CA SER A 82 -8.89 0.71 23.62
C SER A 82 -9.63 0.54 23.57
N HIS A 83 -9.73 0.89 23.66
CA HIS A 83 -10.50 0.82 23.72
C HIS A 83 -11.27 0.69 23.74
N GLY A 84 -11.26 0.84 23.72
CA GLY A 84 -11.97 0.86 23.86
C GLY A 84 -12.62 0.79 23.71
N ARG A 85 -12.91 1.04 23.87
CA ARG A 85 -13.52 1.09 24.07
C ARG A 85 -13.99 0.87 24.29
#